data_33bc2252be2114b93b77a5de3b5dee86
#
_entry.id   33bc2252be2114b93b77a5de3b5dee86
#
_cell.length_a   1.000
_cell.length_b   1.000
_cell.length_c   1.000
_cell.angle_alpha   90.00
_cell.angle_beta   90.00
_cell.angle_gamma   90.00
#
_symmetry.space_group_name_H-M   'P 1'
#
loop_
_entity.id
_entity.type
_entity.pdbx_description
1 polymer ?
#
loop_
_entity_poly.entity_id
_entity_poly.type
_entity_poly.pdbx_seq_one_letter_code
_entity_poly.pdbx_strand_id
1 'polypeptide(L)'
;MKPTAKEVRGFLTLPSKHFKNSMSLVLENPIPKLILDLVYNPSGAFLPGDQQALENDFKKALFDDFGIEFNQLFALANLPISRFLDYLIVSENFEEYMTALVEAFNPVAAENVMCTNTLSVSWEGYLFDCDFNQMLDLKVATDHPHISQFNSEALQKRKIQISQHCFGCTAGAGSSCQGSIA
;
A
#
# COMPACT_ATOMS: atom_id res chain seq x y z
N MET A 1 5.57 -11.16 14.51
CA MET A 1 4.45 -11.71 15.30
C MET A 1 3.37 -12.11 14.32
N LYS A 2 2.82 -13.32 14.34
CA LYS A 2 1.75 -13.71 13.40
C LYS A 2 0.44 -13.04 13.85
N PRO A 3 -0.36 -12.47 12.92
CA PRO A 3 -1.68 -11.99 13.27
C PRO A 3 -2.51 -13.16 13.81
N THR A 4 -3.19 -12.92 14.91
CA THR A 4 -4.08 -13.93 15.50
C THR A 4 -5.37 -14.01 14.71
N ALA A 5 -6.06 -15.16 14.71
CA ALA A 5 -7.39 -15.29 14.11
C ALA A 5 -8.38 -14.22 14.63
N LYS A 6 -8.14 -13.64 15.80
CA LYS A 6 -8.94 -12.57 16.40
C LYS A 6 -8.64 -11.21 15.73
N GLU A 7 -7.40 -10.95 15.28
CA GLU A 7 -7.03 -9.73 14.54
C GLU A 7 -7.56 -9.79 13.12
N VAL A 8 -7.50 -10.95 12.46
CA VAL A 8 -8.15 -11.16 11.16
C VAL A 8 -9.67 -10.93 11.25
N ARG A 9 -10.33 -11.40 12.30
CA ARG A 9 -11.76 -11.16 12.55
C ARG A 9 -12.08 -9.71 12.90
N GLY A 10 -11.20 -9.01 13.63
CA GLY A 10 -11.39 -7.60 13.97
C GLY A 10 -11.37 -6.68 12.76
N PHE A 11 -10.61 -7.01 11.74
CA PHE A 11 -10.54 -6.27 10.47
C PHE A 11 -11.79 -6.49 9.59
N LEU A 12 -12.49 -7.61 9.79
CA LEU A 12 -13.65 -8.03 9.00
C LEU A 12 -15.02 -7.66 9.60
N THR A 13 -15.06 -6.86 10.66
CA THR A 13 -16.32 -6.29 11.18
C THR A 13 -16.88 -5.20 10.27
N LEU A 14 -17.07 -5.53 8.99
CA LEU A 14 -17.86 -4.75 8.05
C LEU A 14 -19.35 -5.09 8.22
N PRO A 15 -20.27 -4.13 7.96
CA PRO A 15 -21.72 -4.38 8.03
C PRO A 15 -22.10 -5.50 7.06
N SER A 16 -22.31 -6.69 7.61
CA SER A 16 -22.23 -7.99 6.97
C SER A 16 -23.22 -8.27 5.84
N LYS A 17 -24.36 -7.57 5.76
CA LYS A 17 -25.41 -7.86 4.76
C LYS A 17 -25.22 -7.17 3.42
N HIS A 18 -24.77 -5.91 3.40
CA HIS A 18 -24.58 -5.18 2.15
C HIS A 18 -23.36 -5.65 1.36
N PHE A 19 -22.27 -6.01 2.05
CA PHE A 19 -21.06 -6.48 1.39
C PHE A 19 -21.25 -7.87 0.75
N LYS A 20 -21.96 -8.79 1.42
CA LYS A 20 -22.33 -10.11 0.85
C LYS A 20 -23.18 -9.96 -0.41
N ASN A 21 -24.16 -9.07 -0.41
CA ASN A 21 -25.03 -8.86 -1.57
C ASN A 21 -24.30 -8.20 -2.74
N SER A 22 -23.36 -7.29 -2.49
CA SER A 22 -22.57 -6.66 -3.55
C SER A 22 -21.58 -7.63 -4.17
N MET A 23 -20.94 -8.50 -3.38
CA MET A 23 -20.02 -9.52 -3.89
C MET A 23 -20.75 -10.67 -4.60
N SER A 24 -21.89 -11.14 -4.12
CA SER A 24 -22.65 -12.17 -4.81
C SER A 24 -23.14 -11.69 -6.18
N LEU A 25 -23.60 -10.43 -6.30
CA LEU A 25 -23.96 -9.81 -7.58
C LEU A 25 -22.80 -9.75 -8.59
N VAL A 26 -21.59 -9.59 -8.11
CA VAL A 26 -20.37 -9.57 -8.95
C VAL A 26 -19.95 -10.98 -9.38
N LEU A 27 -20.17 -11.99 -8.53
CA LEU A 27 -19.80 -13.38 -8.79
C LEU A 27 -20.85 -14.14 -9.64
N GLU A 28 -22.11 -13.70 -9.67
CA GLU A 28 -23.19 -14.33 -10.43
C GLU A 28 -23.26 -13.89 -11.91
N ASN A 29 -22.51 -12.89 -12.34
CA ASN A 29 -22.47 -12.47 -13.74
C ASN A 29 -21.38 -13.23 -14.53
N PRO A 30 -21.65 -13.68 -15.76
CA PRO A 30 -20.66 -14.31 -16.64
C PRO A 30 -19.71 -13.27 -17.26
N ILE A 31 -19.15 -12.39 -16.45
CA ILE A 31 -18.07 -11.48 -16.83
C ILE A 31 -16.76 -12.27 -16.86
N PRO A 32 -15.82 -11.99 -17.78
CA PRO A 32 -14.56 -12.71 -17.85
C PRO A 32 -13.87 -12.63 -16.49
N LYS A 33 -13.67 -13.80 -15.90
CA LYS A 33 -13.04 -14.14 -14.63
C LYS A 33 -12.59 -12.92 -13.80
N LEU A 34 -13.47 -12.42 -12.93
CA LEU A 34 -13.15 -11.32 -12.02
C LEU A 34 -11.96 -11.74 -11.14
N ILE A 35 -10.92 -10.94 -11.15
CA ILE A 35 -9.80 -11.09 -10.24
C ILE A 35 -10.11 -10.24 -9.01
N LEU A 36 -10.14 -10.87 -7.84
CA LEU A 36 -10.31 -10.23 -6.55
C LEU A 36 -9.01 -10.37 -5.77
N ASP A 37 -8.33 -9.27 -5.55
CA ASP A 37 -7.12 -9.23 -4.74
C ASP A 37 -7.39 -8.44 -3.45
N LEU A 38 -6.77 -8.86 -2.36
CA LEU A 38 -6.87 -8.21 -1.07
C LEU A 38 -5.58 -7.48 -0.73
N VAL A 39 -5.73 -6.37 -0.02
CA VAL A 39 -4.62 -5.61 0.55
C VAL A 39 -4.72 -5.66 2.07
N TYR A 40 -3.61 -5.96 2.72
CA TYR A 40 -3.48 -6.00 4.17
C TYR A 40 -2.36 -5.08 4.63
N ASN A 41 -2.63 -4.25 5.63
CA ASN A 41 -1.64 -3.49 6.38
C ASN A 41 -1.66 -3.94 7.84
N PRO A 42 -0.49 -4.12 8.49
CA PRO A 42 -0.43 -4.37 9.93
C PRO A 42 -1.08 -3.25 10.75
N SER A 43 -1.76 -3.60 11.83
CA SER A 43 -2.44 -2.64 12.71
C SER A 43 -1.51 -1.97 13.74
N GLY A 44 -0.20 -2.19 13.68
CA GLY A 44 0.78 -1.70 14.65
C GLY A 44 2.12 -1.31 14.03
N ALA A 45 3.08 -0.97 14.90
CA ALA A 45 4.44 -0.57 14.53
C ALA A 45 5.34 -1.78 14.21
N PHE A 46 4.92 -2.60 13.26
CA PHE A 46 5.70 -3.76 12.79
C PHE A 46 5.46 -4.00 11.31
N LEU A 47 6.40 -4.67 10.66
CA LEU A 47 6.29 -5.04 9.25
C LEU A 47 5.37 -6.25 9.08
N PRO A 48 4.73 -6.41 7.89
CA PRO A 48 4.00 -7.62 7.57
C PRO A 48 4.87 -8.86 7.77
N GLY A 49 4.25 -9.97 8.17
CA GLY A 49 4.90 -11.27 8.20
C GLY A 49 5.07 -11.87 6.80
N ASP A 50 5.42 -13.15 6.77
CA ASP A 50 5.54 -13.90 5.51
C ASP A 50 4.25 -13.83 4.68
N GLN A 51 4.36 -13.36 3.46
CA GLN A 51 3.24 -13.08 2.55
C GLN A 51 2.41 -14.34 2.26
N GLN A 52 3.07 -15.45 1.97
CA GLN A 52 2.37 -16.70 1.61
C GLN A 52 1.63 -17.29 2.82
N ALA A 53 2.24 -17.21 4.01
CA ALA A 53 1.59 -17.66 5.24
C ALA A 53 0.36 -16.80 5.55
N LEU A 54 0.46 -15.47 5.43
CA LEU A 54 -0.66 -14.54 5.60
C LEU A 54 -1.78 -14.82 4.59
N GLU A 55 -1.45 -14.99 3.31
CA GLU A 55 -2.44 -15.29 2.27
C GLU A 55 -3.21 -16.56 2.58
N ASN A 56 -2.52 -17.64 2.99
CA ASN A 56 -3.15 -18.90 3.34
C ASN A 56 -4.08 -18.76 4.56
N ASP A 57 -3.65 -18.01 5.59
CA ASP A 57 -4.46 -17.76 6.77
C ASP A 57 -5.72 -16.94 6.43
N PHE A 58 -5.59 -15.91 5.57
CA PHE A 58 -6.73 -15.10 5.10
C PHE A 58 -7.67 -15.89 4.21
N LYS A 59 -7.16 -16.70 3.26
CA LYS A 59 -7.98 -17.57 2.41
C LYS A 59 -8.82 -18.51 3.23
N LYS A 60 -8.19 -19.16 4.22
CA LYS A 60 -8.90 -20.07 5.11
C LYS A 60 -9.97 -19.35 5.94
N ALA A 61 -9.63 -18.25 6.60
CA ALA A 61 -10.56 -17.53 7.48
C ALA A 61 -11.76 -16.95 6.71
N LEU A 62 -11.51 -16.35 5.54
CA LEU A 62 -12.56 -15.76 4.72
C LEU A 62 -13.49 -16.79 4.11
N PHE A 63 -12.95 -17.93 3.71
CA PHE A 63 -13.76 -19.03 3.21
C PHE A 63 -14.61 -19.66 4.32
N ASP A 64 -14.01 -19.98 5.46
CA ASP A 64 -14.69 -20.65 6.58
C ASP A 64 -15.81 -19.77 7.18
N ASP A 65 -15.55 -18.46 7.37
CA ASP A 65 -16.48 -17.56 8.04
C ASP A 65 -17.52 -16.94 7.07
N PHE A 66 -17.17 -16.74 5.78
CA PHE A 66 -18.00 -15.97 4.84
C PHE A 66 -18.22 -16.61 3.48
N GLY A 67 -17.55 -17.71 3.15
CA GLY A 67 -17.58 -18.33 1.81
C GLY A 67 -16.96 -17.43 0.74
N ILE A 68 -15.99 -16.57 1.12
CA ILE A 68 -15.33 -15.64 0.21
C ILE A 68 -14.03 -16.27 -0.29
N GLU A 69 -13.88 -16.30 -1.61
CA GLU A 69 -12.64 -16.67 -2.30
C GLU A 69 -12.01 -15.42 -2.94
N PHE A 70 -10.67 -15.33 -2.90
CA PHE A 70 -9.92 -14.27 -3.55
C PHE A 70 -8.65 -14.84 -4.21
N ASN A 71 -8.04 -14.08 -5.12
CA ASN A 71 -6.90 -14.50 -5.91
C ASN A 71 -5.60 -14.37 -5.13
N GLN A 72 -5.23 -13.14 -4.73
CA GLN A 72 -3.97 -12.83 -4.05
C GLN A 72 -4.17 -11.90 -2.86
N LEU A 73 -3.28 -11.98 -1.88
CA LEU A 73 -3.15 -11.04 -0.78
C LEU A 73 -1.86 -10.25 -0.95
N PHE A 74 -1.95 -8.93 -0.89
CA PHE A 74 -0.81 -8.04 -0.85
C PHE A 74 -0.63 -7.49 0.57
N ALA A 75 0.41 -7.95 1.27
CA ALA A 75 0.76 -7.46 2.60
C ALA A 75 1.72 -6.27 2.48
N LEU A 76 1.21 -5.07 2.75
CA LEU A 76 1.94 -3.82 2.57
C LEU A 76 2.48 -3.29 3.90
N ALA A 77 3.71 -2.77 3.87
CA ALA A 77 4.24 -2.01 5.00
C ALA A 77 3.48 -0.68 5.16
N ASN A 78 3.24 -0.26 6.39
CA ASN A 78 2.71 1.07 6.65
C ASN A 78 3.79 2.14 6.41
N LEU A 79 3.39 3.26 5.80
CA LEU A 79 4.31 4.37 5.61
C LEU A 79 4.29 5.30 6.84
N PRO A 80 5.47 5.73 7.34
CA PRO A 80 5.59 6.61 8.52
C PRO A 80 5.23 8.06 8.16
N ILE A 81 3.97 8.30 7.80
CA ILE A 81 3.41 9.63 7.47
C ILE A 81 2.03 9.81 8.10
N SER A 82 1.58 11.05 8.20
CA SER A 82 0.22 11.40 8.64
C SER A 82 -0.13 10.71 9.97
N ARG A 83 -1.34 10.20 10.12
CA ARG A 83 -1.83 9.56 11.36
C ARG A 83 -0.99 8.39 11.86
N PHE A 84 -0.35 7.66 10.95
CA PHE A 84 0.53 6.57 11.37
C PHE A 84 1.85 7.10 11.95
N LEU A 85 2.39 8.19 11.40
CA LEU A 85 3.52 8.90 11.99
C LEU A 85 3.18 9.42 13.40
N ASP A 86 2.01 10.05 13.56
CA ASP A 86 1.55 10.52 14.88
C ASP A 86 1.46 9.36 15.88
N TYR A 87 0.92 8.22 15.45
CA TYR A 87 0.86 7.01 16.27
C TYR A 87 2.27 6.53 16.66
N LEU A 88 3.21 6.47 15.71
CA LEU A 88 4.59 6.04 15.98
C LEU A 88 5.30 6.96 16.99
N ILE A 89 5.08 8.28 16.88
CA ILE A 89 5.67 9.26 17.79
C ILE A 89 5.06 9.12 19.20
N VAL A 90 3.73 9.09 19.30
CA VAL A 90 3.03 9.01 20.60
C VAL A 90 3.30 7.68 21.32
N SER A 91 3.48 6.61 20.56
CA SER A 91 3.80 5.26 21.11
C SER A 91 5.30 5.02 21.30
N GLU A 92 6.15 6.02 21.01
CA GLU A 92 7.63 5.94 21.10
C GLU A 92 8.26 4.82 20.24
N ASN A 93 7.57 4.39 19.17
CA ASN A 93 8.01 3.30 18.29
C ASN A 93 8.65 3.81 16.98
N PHE A 94 8.80 5.12 16.80
CA PHE A 94 9.24 5.70 15.51
C PHE A 94 10.63 5.21 15.10
N GLU A 95 11.63 5.27 15.98
CA GLU A 95 13.00 4.90 15.65
C GLU A 95 13.13 3.39 15.39
N GLU A 96 12.47 2.57 16.20
CA GLU A 96 12.46 1.12 16.01
C GLU A 96 11.80 0.73 14.69
N TYR A 97 10.67 1.36 14.36
CA TYR A 97 9.96 1.12 13.11
C TYR A 97 10.79 1.56 11.89
N MET A 98 11.42 2.72 11.94
CA MET A 98 12.30 3.21 10.87
C MET A 98 13.51 2.29 10.67
N THR A 99 14.11 1.80 11.76
CA THR A 99 15.19 0.83 11.69
C THR A 99 14.74 -0.46 11.00
N ALA A 100 13.58 -0.98 11.37
CA ALA A 100 13.01 -2.18 10.74
C ALA A 100 12.77 -1.97 9.24
N LEU A 101 12.27 -0.80 8.81
CA LEU A 101 12.09 -0.47 7.39
C LEU A 101 13.42 -0.45 6.63
N VAL A 102 14.45 0.15 7.21
CA VAL A 102 15.79 0.25 6.59
C VAL A 102 16.45 -1.13 6.47
N GLU A 103 16.37 -1.95 7.54
CA GLU A 103 16.91 -3.30 7.56
C GLU A 103 16.19 -4.24 6.57
N ALA A 104 14.90 -4.01 6.35
CA ALA A 104 14.09 -4.75 5.40
C ALA A 104 14.20 -4.23 3.95
N PHE A 105 15.15 -3.33 3.64
CA PHE A 105 15.30 -2.78 2.29
C PHE A 105 15.45 -3.88 1.23
N ASN A 106 14.60 -3.81 0.20
CA ASN A 106 14.55 -4.76 -0.91
C ASN A 106 14.84 -4.04 -2.23
N PRO A 107 16.02 -4.27 -2.86
CA PRO A 107 16.38 -3.64 -4.14
C PRO A 107 15.36 -3.93 -5.25
N VAL A 108 14.78 -5.13 -5.27
CA VAL A 108 13.80 -5.52 -6.30
C VAL A 108 12.50 -4.73 -6.14
N ALA A 109 12.06 -4.48 -4.88
CA ALA A 109 10.94 -3.59 -4.61
C ALA A 109 11.26 -2.16 -5.04
N ALA A 110 12.49 -1.69 -4.80
CA ALA A 110 12.92 -0.34 -5.17
C ALA A 110 12.93 -0.10 -6.69
N GLU A 111 13.22 -1.11 -7.51
CA GLU A 111 13.18 -1.00 -8.97
C GLU A 111 11.75 -0.86 -9.53
N ASN A 112 10.74 -1.31 -8.78
CA ASN A 112 9.34 -1.37 -9.23
C ASN A 112 8.42 -0.37 -8.53
N VAL A 113 8.96 0.63 -7.82
CA VAL A 113 8.15 1.66 -7.17
C VAL A 113 7.39 2.51 -8.19
N MET A 114 6.13 2.82 -7.90
CA MET A 114 5.22 3.57 -8.79
C MET A 114 5.77 4.93 -9.20
N CYS A 115 6.45 5.64 -8.32
CA CYS A 115 6.97 6.98 -8.56
C CYS A 115 7.95 7.07 -9.75
N THR A 116 8.44 5.93 -10.27
CA THR A 116 9.29 5.89 -11.47
C THR A 116 8.51 6.15 -12.76
N ASN A 117 7.26 5.74 -12.83
CA ASN A 117 6.46 5.73 -14.08
C ASN A 117 5.07 6.39 -13.95
N THR A 118 4.70 6.88 -12.77
CA THR A 118 3.43 7.57 -12.54
C THR A 118 3.66 8.98 -12.00
N LEU A 119 2.62 9.79 -12.02
CA LEU A 119 2.55 11.10 -11.39
C LEU A 119 1.22 11.25 -10.68
N SER A 120 1.22 11.87 -9.51
CA SER A 120 0.02 12.39 -8.86
C SER A 120 -0.15 13.85 -9.21
N VAL A 121 -1.40 14.28 -9.45
CA VAL A 121 -1.76 15.66 -9.76
C VAL A 121 -2.73 16.15 -8.70
N SER A 122 -2.38 17.23 -8.00
CA SER A 122 -3.29 17.85 -7.03
C SER A 122 -4.49 18.51 -7.75
N TRP A 123 -5.54 18.78 -7.00
CA TRP A 123 -6.72 19.49 -7.52
C TRP A 123 -6.37 20.91 -8.03
N GLU A 124 -5.29 21.51 -7.52
CA GLU A 124 -4.75 22.80 -7.98
C GLU A 124 -3.90 22.66 -9.25
N GLY A 125 -3.54 21.43 -9.68
CA GLY A 125 -2.75 21.15 -10.85
C GLY A 125 -1.25 20.96 -10.61
N TYR A 126 -0.77 20.95 -9.36
CA TYR A 126 0.62 20.64 -9.06
C TYR A 126 0.94 19.16 -9.25
N LEU A 127 2.17 18.89 -9.69
CA LEU A 127 2.69 17.55 -10.01
C LEU A 127 3.56 17.02 -8.87
N PHE A 128 3.39 15.74 -8.55
CA PHE A 128 4.13 15.01 -7.53
C PHE A 128 4.54 13.64 -8.07
N ASP A 129 5.65 13.09 -7.59
CA ASP A 129 6.13 11.77 -8.01
C ASP A 129 5.20 10.63 -7.58
N CYS A 130 4.48 10.81 -6.48
CA CYS A 130 3.44 9.89 -5.98
C CYS A 130 2.45 10.63 -5.05
N ASP A 131 1.39 9.96 -4.66
CA ASP A 131 0.37 10.46 -3.74
C ASP A 131 0.93 10.71 -2.32
N PHE A 132 1.90 9.93 -1.86
CA PHE A 132 2.59 10.19 -0.58
C PHE A 132 3.42 11.47 -0.62
N ASN A 133 4.13 11.74 -1.72
CA ASN A 133 4.82 13.00 -1.93
C ASN A 133 3.82 14.17 -1.97
N GLN A 134 2.64 13.96 -2.55
CA GLN A 134 1.56 14.95 -2.52
C GLN A 134 1.10 15.25 -1.10
N MET A 135 0.92 14.25 -0.25
CA MET A 135 0.56 14.43 1.16
C MET A 135 1.60 15.25 1.95
N LEU A 136 2.86 15.20 1.52
CA LEU A 136 3.99 15.90 2.13
C LEU A 136 4.36 17.22 1.42
N ASP A 137 3.58 17.64 0.42
CA ASP A 137 3.86 18.79 -0.47
C ASP A 137 5.23 18.74 -1.15
N LEU A 138 5.74 17.56 -1.44
CA LEU A 138 7.00 17.32 -2.15
C LEU A 138 6.74 17.28 -3.67
N LYS A 139 6.68 18.44 -4.31
CA LYS A 139 6.44 18.57 -5.76
C LYS A 139 7.60 17.96 -6.56
N VAL A 140 7.34 17.56 -7.81
CA VAL A 140 8.38 17.06 -8.72
C VAL A 140 9.52 18.08 -8.88
N ALA A 141 10.75 17.58 -8.99
CA ALA A 141 11.96 18.40 -9.13
C ALA A 141 12.10 18.90 -10.58
N THR A 142 11.23 19.83 -10.97
CA THR A 142 11.28 20.55 -12.26
C THR A 142 11.04 22.04 -12.02
N ASP A 143 11.45 22.88 -12.98
CA ASP A 143 11.27 24.34 -12.86
C ASP A 143 9.79 24.75 -12.78
N HIS A 144 8.93 23.95 -13.39
CA HIS A 144 7.48 24.22 -13.48
C HIS A 144 6.68 22.97 -13.11
N PRO A 145 6.50 22.68 -11.79
CA PRO A 145 5.82 21.48 -11.32
C PRO A 145 4.29 21.61 -11.39
N HIS A 146 3.74 22.04 -12.53
CA HIS A 146 2.30 22.25 -12.71
C HIS A 146 1.82 21.74 -14.07
N ILE A 147 0.63 21.14 -14.10
CA ILE A 147 0.06 20.51 -15.30
C ILE A 147 -0.11 21.47 -16.49
N SER A 148 -0.35 22.76 -16.23
CA SER A 148 -0.46 23.76 -17.30
C SER A 148 0.86 23.99 -18.07
N GLN A 149 1.97 23.57 -17.51
CA GLN A 149 3.31 23.66 -18.09
C GLN A 149 3.93 22.26 -18.23
N PHE A 150 3.08 21.28 -18.50
CA PHE A 150 3.49 19.88 -18.65
C PHE A 150 4.57 19.72 -19.72
N ASN A 151 5.69 19.13 -19.32
CA ASN A 151 6.80 18.81 -20.22
C ASN A 151 7.28 17.37 -19.96
N SER A 152 6.93 16.48 -20.88
CA SER A 152 7.26 15.05 -20.75
C SER A 152 8.76 14.77 -20.72
N GLU A 153 9.56 15.55 -21.47
CA GLU A 153 11.02 15.37 -21.52
C GLU A 153 11.68 15.77 -20.18
N ALA A 154 11.25 16.89 -19.60
CA ALA A 154 11.72 17.33 -18.29
C ALA A 154 11.32 16.32 -17.19
N LEU A 155 10.10 15.79 -17.26
CA LEU A 155 9.60 14.79 -16.32
C LEU A 155 10.32 13.46 -16.44
N GLN A 156 10.69 13.01 -17.64
CA GLN A 156 11.49 11.79 -17.82
C GLN A 156 12.90 11.90 -17.25
N LYS A 157 13.47 13.10 -17.22
CA LYS A 157 14.83 13.37 -16.69
C LYS A 157 14.83 13.78 -15.22
N ARG A 158 13.65 13.92 -14.60
CA ARG A 158 13.54 14.40 -13.23
C ARG A 158 14.18 13.45 -12.23
N LYS A 159 14.69 13.99 -11.15
CA LYS A 159 15.04 13.22 -9.97
C LYS A 159 13.81 13.08 -9.08
N ILE A 160 13.45 11.85 -8.76
CA ILE A 160 12.35 11.57 -7.84
C ILE A 160 12.68 12.16 -6.47
N GLN A 161 11.73 12.88 -5.90
CA GLN A 161 11.84 13.41 -4.53
C GLN A 161 11.66 12.28 -3.53
N ILE A 162 12.71 12.01 -2.77
CA ILE A 162 12.73 10.94 -1.77
C ILE A 162 12.76 11.51 -0.35
N SER A 163 12.11 10.82 0.58
CA SER A 163 12.09 11.13 2.00
C SER A 163 11.93 9.83 2.82
N GLN A 164 11.85 9.95 4.14
CA GLN A 164 11.78 8.79 5.06
C GLN A 164 10.64 7.81 4.74
N HIS A 165 9.50 8.29 4.26
CA HIS A 165 8.38 7.44 3.88
C HIS A 165 8.70 6.47 2.74
N CYS A 166 9.68 6.79 1.88
CA CYS A 166 10.08 5.92 0.76
C CYS A 166 10.62 4.57 1.23
N PHE A 167 11.15 4.48 2.44
CA PHE A 167 11.56 3.19 3.01
C PHE A 167 10.38 2.22 3.14
N GLY A 168 9.17 2.72 3.41
CA GLY A 168 7.97 1.88 3.42
C GLY A 168 7.65 1.25 2.06
N CYS A 169 7.92 1.96 0.95
CA CYS A 169 7.73 1.44 -0.40
C CYS A 169 8.79 0.42 -0.83
N THR A 170 9.94 0.39 -0.16
CA THR A 170 11.09 -0.44 -0.52
C THR A 170 11.41 -1.53 0.51
N ALA A 171 10.67 -1.61 1.61
CA ALA A 171 10.83 -2.62 2.64
C ALA A 171 10.07 -3.90 2.30
N GLY A 172 10.70 -5.07 2.46
CA GLY A 172 10.07 -6.38 2.26
C GLY A 172 9.49 -6.55 0.85
N ALA A 173 8.19 -6.83 0.77
CA ALA A 173 7.48 -6.91 -0.50
C ALA A 173 7.08 -5.53 -1.08
N GLY A 174 7.40 -4.45 -0.39
CA GLY A 174 7.02 -3.09 -0.77
C GLY A 174 5.64 -2.67 -0.28
N SER A 175 5.23 -1.45 -0.64
CA SER A 175 3.89 -0.90 -0.35
C SER A 175 3.25 -0.28 -1.60
N SER A 176 3.72 -0.68 -2.77
CA SER A 176 3.25 -0.14 -4.04
C SER A 176 1.89 -0.71 -4.42
N CYS A 177 0.98 0.15 -4.89
CA CYS A 177 -0.33 -0.26 -5.42
C CYS A 177 -0.25 -1.12 -6.70
N GLN A 178 0.91 -1.24 -7.32
CA GLN A 178 1.13 -2.11 -8.49
C GLN A 178 1.58 -3.52 -8.12
N GLY A 179 1.52 -3.85 -6.87
CA GLY A 179 1.85 -5.16 -6.34
C GLY A 179 3.14 -5.14 -5.54
N SER A 180 3.06 -5.81 -4.42
CA SER A 180 4.24 -6.31 -3.77
C SER A 180 4.88 -7.35 -4.68
N ILE A 181 6.19 -7.39 -4.68
CA ILE A 181 6.91 -8.49 -5.31
C ILE A 181 6.76 -9.67 -4.36
N ALA A 182 5.91 -10.59 -4.71
CA ALA A 182 5.79 -11.88 -4.02
C ALA A 182 6.86 -12.82 -4.55
#